data_8950f3fe72edab8beda1f6180166cb8d
#
_entry.id   8950f3fe72edab8beda1f6180166cb8d
#
_cell.length_a   1.000
_cell.length_b   1.000
_cell.length_c   1.000
_cell.angle_alpha   90.00
_cell.angle_beta   90.00
_cell.angle_gamma   90.00
#
_symmetry.space_group_name_H-M   'P 1'
#
loop_
_entity.id
_entity.type
_entity.pdbx_description
1 polymer ?
#
loop_
_entity_poly.entity_id
_entity_poly.type
_entity_poly.pdbx_seq_one_letter_code
_entity_poly.pdbx_strand_id
1 'polypeptide(L)'
;MDETIYRLKMFLIDKPYISDFLIDTIKENYYPVVATKVAKELVADATLNWISEEEAIATIKNNPSQRIYTNSENVLSWIDNHFGESELSKQINILKDKAKFREQIKALFPEFKFQKIKLENIQNIATEELSFPFVIKPSIGFLSIGVYIINDENDWIKAKEEITPHNLKSIFPKNVLDTSHFIIEDFIQGEEYAIDYYHNDKGEVVILNILHHVFSSGTDTSDRVYSTSKAIINQYKSELEQFLSTIGNKLNLKNFPAHAEVRIDEKGKIIPIEINPLRFGGWCTTGDLSGITVGLNSYKYYFENTCPNWDTIYEGKENKIFSIIVLDNNSGIKPADIARFDYKALADDFENPILIRALDINIYPLFGFVFAKTDEKNKKELYDILSSDLRKYIIVRE
;
A
#
# COMPACT_ATOMS: atom_id res chain seq x y z
N MET A 1 -13.06 -10.25 30.24
CA MET A 1 -12.20 -10.50 29.10
C MET A 1 -10.79 -10.65 29.65
N ASP A 2 -10.09 -11.69 29.27
CA ASP A 2 -8.81 -12.05 29.87
C ASP A 2 -7.75 -10.98 29.56
N GLU A 3 -7.20 -10.32 30.57
CA GLU A 3 -6.17 -9.27 30.42
C GLU A 3 -4.96 -9.74 29.60
N THR A 4 -4.71 -11.04 29.59
CA THR A 4 -3.62 -11.67 28.84
C THR A 4 -3.84 -11.55 27.33
N ILE A 5 -5.09 -11.62 26.84
CA ILE A 5 -5.41 -11.53 25.41
C ILE A 5 -5.30 -10.09 24.89
N TYR A 6 -5.56 -9.08 25.72
CA TYR A 6 -5.41 -7.67 25.34
C TYR A 6 -3.94 -7.27 25.14
N ARG A 7 -3.02 -7.86 25.90
CA ARG A 7 -1.58 -7.56 25.80
C ARG A 7 -0.91 -8.12 24.54
N LEU A 8 -1.64 -8.92 23.74
CA LEU A 8 -1.11 -9.54 22.52
C LEU A 8 -1.36 -8.74 21.22
N LYS A 9 -1.82 -7.49 21.34
CA LYS A 9 -2.21 -6.63 20.22
C LYS A 9 -1.61 -5.26 20.44
N MET A 10 -0.98 -4.65 19.44
CA MET A 10 -0.51 -3.27 19.55
C MET A 10 -0.41 -2.56 18.21
N PHE A 11 -0.60 -1.25 18.26
CA PHE A 11 -0.34 -0.35 17.15
C PHE A 11 1.01 0.34 17.33
N LEU A 12 1.79 0.34 16.23
CA LEU A 12 2.97 1.19 16.06
C LEU A 12 2.60 2.28 15.05
N ILE A 13 2.51 3.53 15.51
CA ILE A 13 2.08 4.68 14.70
C ILE A 13 3.27 5.55 14.34
N ASP A 14 3.35 5.96 13.08
CA ASP A 14 4.37 6.87 12.57
C ASP A 14 3.83 7.77 11.44
N LYS A 15 4.60 8.80 11.09
CA LYS A 15 4.32 9.67 9.92
C LYS A 15 4.29 8.85 8.62
N PRO A 16 3.68 9.36 7.52
CA PRO A 16 3.24 10.76 7.39
C PRO A 16 1.82 11.04 7.88
N TYR A 17 0.94 10.04 7.97
CA TYR A 17 -0.49 10.25 8.17
C TYR A 17 -1.14 9.12 8.95
N ILE A 18 -2.12 9.45 9.77
CA ILE A 18 -3.06 8.51 10.40
C ILE A 18 -4.48 9.05 10.23
N SER A 19 -5.46 8.19 9.94
CA SER A 19 -6.85 8.58 9.74
C SER A 19 -7.63 8.65 11.06
N ASP A 20 -8.68 9.49 11.07
CA ASP A 20 -9.63 9.53 12.19
C ASP A 20 -10.31 8.18 12.37
N PHE A 21 -10.66 7.48 11.28
CA PHE A 21 -11.26 6.14 11.34
C PHE A 21 -10.37 5.12 12.07
N LEU A 22 -9.05 5.16 11.83
CA LEU A 22 -8.13 4.29 12.55
C LEU A 22 -7.99 4.72 14.02
N ILE A 23 -7.92 6.03 14.31
CA ILE A 23 -7.88 6.55 15.68
C ILE A 23 -9.14 6.13 16.45
N ASP A 24 -10.32 6.30 15.87
CA ASP A 24 -11.60 5.90 16.48
C ASP A 24 -11.64 4.38 16.72
N THR A 25 -11.18 3.58 15.75
CA THR A 25 -11.05 2.13 15.94
C THR A 25 -10.16 1.77 17.13
N ILE A 26 -9.03 2.44 17.29
CA ILE A 26 -8.11 2.22 18.42
C ILE A 26 -8.79 2.57 19.74
N LYS A 27 -9.48 3.72 19.81
CA LYS A 27 -10.18 4.20 21.00
C LYS A 27 -11.33 3.29 21.42
N GLU A 28 -12.23 2.99 20.48
CA GLU A 28 -13.43 2.19 20.73
C GLU A 28 -13.11 0.78 21.24
N ASN A 29 -11.99 0.23 20.81
CA ASN A 29 -11.55 -1.11 21.22
C ASN A 29 -10.45 -1.09 22.28
N TYR A 30 -10.05 0.09 22.75
CA TYR A 30 -9.00 0.29 23.75
C TYR A 30 -7.70 -0.43 23.41
N TYR A 31 -7.34 -0.48 22.12
CA TYR A 31 -6.11 -1.14 21.67
C TYR A 31 -4.86 -0.41 22.14
N PRO A 32 -3.81 -1.15 22.60
CA PRO A 32 -2.54 -0.54 22.97
C PRO A 32 -1.86 0.17 21.81
N VAL A 33 -1.32 1.36 22.07
CA VAL A 33 -0.52 2.17 21.16
C VAL A 33 0.85 2.43 21.77
N VAL A 34 1.90 2.12 21.05
CA VAL A 34 3.27 2.34 21.53
C VAL A 34 3.58 3.83 21.56
N ALA A 35 3.98 4.32 22.73
CA ALA A 35 4.21 5.74 23.01
C ALA A 35 5.56 6.23 22.48
N THR A 36 5.86 6.00 21.18
CA THR A 36 7.03 6.61 20.57
C THR A 36 6.87 8.13 20.53
N LYS A 37 7.99 8.86 20.46
CA LYS A 37 7.95 10.33 20.34
C LYS A 37 7.13 10.74 19.11
N VAL A 38 7.32 10.07 17.96
CA VAL A 38 6.63 10.40 16.71
C VAL A 38 5.13 10.12 16.82
N ALA A 39 4.73 8.99 17.41
CA ALA A 39 3.33 8.66 17.62
C ALA A 39 2.62 9.73 18.48
N LYS A 40 3.26 10.17 19.57
CA LYS A 40 2.76 11.22 20.46
C LYS A 40 2.66 12.59 19.78
N GLU A 41 3.57 12.91 18.87
CA GLU A 41 3.52 14.15 18.08
C GLU A 41 2.41 14.09 17.01
N LEU A 42 2.21 12.92 16.40
CA LEU A 42 1.22 12.75 15.34
C LEU A 42 -0.21 12.68 15.90
N VAL A 43 -0.39 12.04 17.06
CA VAL A 43 -1.68 11.89 17.73
C VAL A 43 -1.60 12.45 19.14
N ALA A 44 -1.92 13.73 19.28
CA ALA A 44 -1.93 14.43 20.57
C ALA A 44 -3.19 14.11 21.39
N ASP A 45 -3.53 12.81 21.56
CA ASP A 45 -4.71 12.36 22.30
C ASP A 45 -4.32 11.54 23.53
N ALA A 46 -4.53 12.14 24.70
CA ALA A 46 -4.23 11.51 25.99
C ALA A 46 -5.17 10.36 26.35
N THR A 47 -6.29 10.18 25.64
CA THR A 47 -7.29 9.14 25.94
C THR A 47 -6.98 7.78 25.31
N LEU A 48 -5.98 7.73 24.41
CA LEU A 48 -5.53 6.47 23.86
C LEU A 48 -4.85 5.60 24.92
N ASN A 49 -4.96 4.30 24.76
CA ASN A 49 -4.28 3.33 25.62
C ASN A 49 -2.78 3.26 25.29
N TRP A 50 -2.03 4.28 25.75
CA TRP A 50 -0.61 4.40 25.54
C TRP A 50 0.17 3.40 26.42
N ILE A 51 1.03 2.60 25.79
CA ILE A 51 2.01 1.75 26.48
C ILE A 51 3.43 2.27 26.20
N SER A 52 4.35 2.11 27.14
CA SER A 52 5.73 2.57 26.94
C SER A 52 6.46 1.71 25.89
N GLU A 53 7.53 2.27 25.33
CA GLU A 53 8.37 1.51 24.39
C GLU A 53 9.00 0.30 25.08
N GLU A 54 9.42 0.43 26.34
CA GLU A 54 9.99 -0.66 27.14
C GLU A 54 8.98 -1.80 27.35
N GLU A 55 7.71 -1.45 27.66
CA GLU A 55 6.63 -2.42 27.80
C GLU A 55 6.35 -3.14 26.46
N ALA A 56 6.28 -2.41 25.37
CA ALA A 56 6.09 -2.96 24.04
C ALA A 56 7.22 -3.92 23.65
N ILE A 57 8.47 -3.52 23.87
CA ILE A 57 9.66 -4.35 23.60
C ILE A 57 9.65 -5.61 24.44
N ALA A 58 9.35 -5.50 25.74
CA ALA A 58 9.27 -6.66 26.62
C ALA A 58 8.15 -7.62 26.18
N THR A 59 6.99 -7.09 25.79
CA THR A 59 5.84 -7.87 25.33
C THR A 59 6.18 -8.65 24.06
N ILE A 60 6.79 -8.01 23.05
CA ILE A 60 7.17 -8.66 21.78
C ILE A 60 8.26 -9.73 22.03
N LYS A 61 9.25 -9.47 22.87
CA LYS A 61 10.30 -10.44 23.21
C LYS A 61 9.75 -11.68 23.91
N ASN A 62 8.79 -11.51 24.79
CA ASN A 62 8.18 -12.60 25.54
C ASN A 62 7.11 -13.36 24.74
N ASN A 63 6.59 -12.74 23.69
CA ASN A 63 5.56 -13.32 22.85
C ASN A 63 5.80 -13.01 21.36
N PRO A 64 6.55 -13.85 20.65
CA PRO A 64 6.80 -13.69 19.22
C PRO A 64 5.55 -13.76 18.34
N SER A 65 4.42 -14.25 18.88
CA SER A 65 3.13 -14.31 18.18
C SER A 65 2.28 -13.07 18.36
N GLN A 66 2.87 -11.96 18.83
CA GLN A 66 2.23 -10.67 18.99
C GLN A 66 1.62 -10.18 17.68
N ARG A 67 0.38 -9.68 17.72
CA ARG A 67 -0.23 -8.97 16.59
C ARG A 67 0.19 -7.52 16.60
N ILE A 68 0.93 -7.13 15.58
CA ILE A 68 1.41 -5.76 15.39
C ILE A 68 0.80 -5.22 14.11
N TYR A 69 0.29 -4.00 14.16
CA TYR A 69 -0.16 -3.26 13.00
C TYR A 69 0.52 -1.90 12.95
N THR A 70 0.87 -1.44 11.76
CA THR A 70 1.43 -0.10 11.54
C THR A 70 0.60 0.68 10.51
N ASN A 71 0.51 2.00 10.67
CA ASN A 71 -0.08 2.87 9.66
C ASN A 71 0.94 3.30 8.59
N SER A 72 2.22 3.05 8.83
CA SER A 72 3.32 3.58 8.02
C SER A 72 4.53 2.66 8.02
N GLU A 73 5.23 2.62 6.89
CA GLU A 73 6.49 1.89 6.75
C GLU A 73 7.65 2.53 7.51
N ASN A 74 7.53 3.81 7.90
CA ASN A 74 8.56 4.49 8.69
C ASN A 74 8.85 3.78 10.02
N VAL A 75 7.84 3.13 10.58
CA VAL A 75 7.96 2.37 11.83
C VAL A 75 8.82 1.10 11.71
N LEU A 76 9.04 0.59 10.50
CA LEU A 76 9.79 -0.65 10.30
C LEU A 76 11.23 -0.52 10.81
N SER A 77 11.79 0.70 10.81
CA SER A 77 13.10 0.97 11.42
C SER A 77 13.09 0.76 12.94
N TRP A 78 11.98 1.08 13.61
CA TRP A 78 11.84 0.82 15.05
C TRP A 78 11.88 -0.70 15.32
N ILE A 79 11.19 -1.50 14.51
CA ILE A 79 11.21 -2.96 14.64
C ILE A 79 12.61 -3.50 14.39
N ASP A 80 13.28 -3.04 13.34
CA ASP A 80 14.64 -3.50 13.00
C ASP A 80 15.66 -3.14 14.08
N ASN A 81 15.57 -1.94 14.64
CA ASN A 81 16.46 -1.48 15.71
C ASN A 81 16.32 -2.29 17.02
N HIS A 82 15.12 -2.76 17.36
CA HIS A 82 14.88 -3.49 18.59
C HIS A 82 14.88 -5.01 18.44
N PHE A 83 14.63 -5.53 17.21
CA PHE A 83 14.41 -6.95 16.93
C PHE A 83 15.10 -7.44 15.64
N GLY A 84 16.18 -6.79 15.19
CA GLY A 84 16.83 -7.03 13.90
C GLY A 84 17.20 -8.49 13.60
N GLU A 85 17.47 -9.29 14.63
CA GLU A 85 17.77 -10.73 14.51
C GLU A 85 16.52 -11.64 14.60
N SER A 86 15.34 -11.05 14.88
CA SER A 86 14.09 -11.82 15.00
C SER A 86 13.59 -12.33 13.66
N GLU A 87 12.74 -13.36 13.71
CA GLU A 87 12.03 -13.85 12.52
C GLU A 87 11.15 -12.77 11.90
N LEU A 88 10.47 -11.96 12.74
CA LEU A 88 9.66 -10.83 12.29
C LEU A 88 10.48 -9.84 11.45
N SER A 89 11.66 -9.41 11.93
CA SER A 89 12.51 -8.48 11.19
C SER A 89 13.02 -9.10 9.88
N LYS A 90 13.38 -10.39 9.88
CA LYS A 90 13.79 -11.10 8.66
C LYS A 90 12.66 -11.17 7.63
N GLN A 91 11.43 -11.48 8.05
CA GLN A 91 10.25 -11.50 7.19
C GLN A 91 9.97 -10.11 6.59
N ILE A 92 10.00 -9.05 7.41
CA ILE A 92 9.86 -7.67 6.96
C ILE A 92 10.93 -7.31 5.92
N ASN A 93 12.18 -7.60 6.20
CA ASN A 93 13.31 -7.28 5.33
C ASN A 93 13.27 -8.03 3.98
N ILE A 94 12.74 -9.27 3.97
CA ILE A 94 12.50 -10.01 2.74
C ILE A 94 11.41 -9.33 1.91
N LEU A 95 10.28 -9.00 2.52
CA LEU A 95 9.14 -8.43 1.81
C LEU A 95 9.42 -7.00 1.30
N LYS A 96 10.17 -6.20 2.06
CA LYS A 96 10.52 -4.82 1.68
C LYS A 96 11.55 -4.71 0.57
N ASP A 97 12.53 -5.60 0.49
CA ASP A 97 13.52 -5.62 -0.58
C ASP A 97 13.00 -6.47 -1.75
N LYS A 98 12.52 -5.82 -2.79
CA LYS A 98 11.94 -6.48 -3.98
C LYS A 98 12.85 -7.57 -4.57
N ALA A 99 14.17 -7.36 -4.56
CA ALA A 99 15.12 -8.35 -5.05
C ALA A 99 15.25 -9.56 -4.11
N LYS A 100 15.25 -9.34 -2.78
CA LYS A 100 15.22 -10.44 -1.80
C LYS A 100 13.90 -11.20 -1.90
N PHE A 101 12.79 -10.50 -2.03
CA PHE A 101 11.48 -11.12 -2.23
C PHE A 101 11.45 -12.00 -3.47
N ARG A 102 11.91 -11.49 -4.63
CA ARG A 102 12.02 -12.28 -5.87
C ARG A 102 12.87 -13.53 -5.68
N GLU A 103 14.03 -13.42 -5.03
CA GLU A 103 14.91 -14.58 -4.78
C GLU A 103 14.22 -15.64 -3.91
N GLN A 104 13.46 -15.22 -2.88
CA GLN A 104 12.72 -16.15 -2.02
C GLN A 104 11.62 -16.90 -2.77
N ILE A 105 10.93 -16.25 -3.70
CA ILE A 105 9.80 -16.86 -4.42
C ILE A 105 10.20 -17.41 -5.82
N LYS A 106 11.46 -17.32 -6.21
CA LYS A 106 11.98 -17.71 -7.52
C LYS A 106 11.53 -19.09 -7.99
N ALA A 107 11.50 -20.07 -7.09
CA ALA A 107 11.05 -21.44 -7.42
C ALA A 107 9.56 -21.52 -7.79
N LEU A 108 8.74 -20.54 -7.41
CA LEU A 108 7.32 -20.43 -7.78
C LEU A 108 7.14 -19.81 -9.18
N PHE A 109 8.14 -19.05 -9.65
CA PHE A 109 8.13 -18.31 -10.90
C PHE A 109 9.42 -18.52 -11.70
N PRO A 110 9.73 -19.75 -12.14
CA PRO A 110 11.03 -20.08 -12.74
C PRO A 110 11.31 -19.32 -14.05
N GLU A 111 10.27 -18.91 -14.77
CA GLU A 111 10.39 -18.18 -16.03
C GLU A 111 10.51 -16.65 -15.83
N PHE A 112 10.24 -16.14 -14.62
CA PHE A 112 10.29 -14.72 -14.33
C PHE A 112 11.72 -14.26 -14.06
N LYS A 113 12.24 -13.41 -14.95
CA LYS A 113 13.62 -12.93 -14.85
C LYS A 113 13.70 -11.68 -14.03
N PHE A 114 14.72 -11.62 -13.19
CA PHE A 114 15.06 -10.41 -12.45
C PHE A 114 16.56 -10.37 -12.13
N GLN A 115 17.07 -9.16 -11.92
CA GLN A 115 18.47 -8.92 -11.56
C GLN A 115 18.56 -7.74 -10.59
N LYS A 116 19.26 -7.91 -9.46
CA LYS A 116 19.61 -6.81 -8.57
C LYS A 116 20.88 -6.14 -9.06
N ILE A 117 20.87 -4.82 -9.16
CA ILE A 117 22.00 -4.03 -9.65
C ILE A 117 22.27 -2.83 -8.74
N LYS A 118 23.54 -2.46 -8.59
CA LYS A 118 23.91 -1.21 -7.91
C LYS A 118 23.69 -0.02 -8.82
N LEU A 119 23.25 1.11 -8.25
CA LEU A 119 23.05 2.37 -8.97
C LEU A 119 24.26 2.73 -9.85
N GLU A 120 25.47 2.62 -9.31
CA GLU A 120 26.72 2.94 -10.01
C GLU A 120 26.97 2.11 -11.27
N ASN A 121 26.37 0.94 -11.39
CA ASN A 121 26.55 0.01 -12.52
C ASN A 121 25.48 0.15 -13.60
N ILE A 122 24.38 0.88 -13.35
CA ILE A 122 23.26 1.02 -14.30
C ILE A 122 23.72 1.60 -15.64
N GLN A 123 24.62 2.60 -15.60
CA GLN A 123 25.14 3.24 -16.80
C GLN A 123 25.94 2.28 -17.71
N ASN A 124 26.50 1.22 -17.13
CA ASN A 124 27.37 0.27 -17.82
C ASN A 124 26.62 -0.92 -18.44
N ILE A 125 25.30 -1.03 -18.20
CA ILE A 125 24.51 -2.13 -18.78
C ILE A 125 24.37 -1.91 -20.28
N ALA A 126 24.81 -2.90 -21.06
CA ALA A 126 24.65 -2.90 -22.50
C ALA A 126 23.18 -3.23 -22.88
N THR A 127 22.67 -2.54 -23.90
CA THR A 127 21.24 -2.73 -24.31
C THR A 127 20.98 -4.16 -24.79
N GLU A 128 21.98 -4.81 -25.38
CA GLU A 128 21.90 -6.18 -25.87
C GLU A 128 21.74 -7.24 -24.79
N GLU A 129 22.01 -6.89 -23.52
CA GLU A 129 21.83 -7.77 -22.37
C GLU A 129 20.37 -7.76 -21.86
N LEU A 130 19.53 -6.85 -22.36
CA LEU A 130 18.17 -6.61 -21.89
C LEU A 130 17.12 -7.20 -22.85
N SER A 131 16.02 -7.67 -22.26
CA SER A 131 14.83 -8.14 -23.02
C SER A 131 13.68 -7.20 -22.77
N PHE A 132 13.22 -6.50 -23.79
CA PHE A 132 12.08 -5.58 -23.71
C PHE A 132 10.73 -6.28 -23.82
N PRO A 133 9.65 -5.80 -23.17
CA PRO A 133 9.69 -4.74 -22.16
C PRO A 133 10.16 -5.24 -20.79
N PHE A 134 10.74 -4.35 -19.99
CA PHE A 134 11.12 -4.63 -18.59
C PHE A 134 10.83 -3.43 -17.68
N VAL A 135 10.93 -3.65 -16.36
CA VAL A 135 10.82 -2.60 -15.36
C VAL A 135 12.15 -2.45 -14.64
N ILE A 136 12.58 -1.21 -14.42
CA ILE A 136 13.67 -0.88 -13.49
C ILE A 136 13.14 0.00 -12.37
N LYS A 137 13.42 -0.38 -11.12
CA LYS A 137 12.95 0.34 -9.94
C LYS A 137 13.88 0.15 -8.74
N PRO A 138 13.86 1.05 -7.74
CA PRO A 138 14.59 0.82 -6.49
C PRO A 138 14.20 -0.51 -5.84
N SER A 139 15.18 -1.27 -5.34
CA SER A 139 14.93 -2.54 -4.66
C SER A 139 14.12 -2.35 -3.38
N ILE A 140 14.33 -1.23 -2.68
CA ILE A 140 13.51 -0.76 -1.56
C ILE A 140 12.94 0.60 -1.97
N GLY A 141 11.60 0.71 -2.06
CA GLY A 141 10.93 1.93 -2.49
C GLY A 141 9.42 1.85 -2.30
N PHE A 142 8.73 2.97 -2.54
CA PHE A 142 7.29 3.14 -2.40
C PHE A 142 6.78 4.28 -3.30
N LEU A 143 5.46 4.40 -3.48
CA LEU A 143 4.79 5.43 -4.28
C LEU A 143 5.36 5.58 -5.69
N SER A 144 5.70 4.51 -6.36
CA SER A 144 6.25 4.48 -7.73
C SER A 144 7.49 5.37 -7.95
N ILE A 145 8.16 5.85 -6.87
CA ILE A 145 9.34 6.71 -6.96
C ILE A 145 10.51 5.94 -7.59
N GLY A 146 10.98 6.43 -8.74
CA GLY A 146 12.09 5.82 -9.47
C GLY A 146 11.73 4.53 -10.21
N VAL A 147 10.45 4.31 -10.48
CA VAL A 147 9.95 3.20 -11.31
C VAL A 147 9.90 3.64 -12.77
N TYR A 148 10.52 2.87 -13.65
CA TYR A 148 10.52 3.10 -15.09
C TYR A 148 10.09 1.84 -15.82
N ILE A 149 9.10 1.97 -16.69
CA ILE A 149 8.71 0.95 -17.66
C ILE A 149 9.49 1.20 -18.92
N ILE A 150 10.24 0.22 -19.36
CA ILE A 150 11.17 0.33 -20.49
C ILE A 150 10.64 -0.56 -21.62
N ASN A 151 10.08 0.06 -22.65
CA ASN A 151 9.50 -0.65 -23.79
C ASN A 151 10.50 -0.88 -24.92
N ASP A 152 11.49 0.01 -25.05
CA ASP A 152 12.51 -0.02 -26.09
C ASP A 152 13.83 0.64 -25.66
N GLU A 153 14.78 0.68 -26.55
CA GLU A 153 16.10 1.27 -26.33
C GLU A 153 16.04 2.78 -26.02
N ASN A 154 15.10 3.52 -26.63
CA ASN A 154 14.97 4.96 -26.37
C ASN A 154 14.48 5.22 -24.94
N ASP A 155 13.52 4.43 -24.45
CA ASP A 155 13.09 4.51 -23.06
C ASP A 155 14.24 4.19 -22.10
N TRP A 156 15.08 3.19 -22.47
CA TRP A 156 16.26 2.84 -21.65
C TRP A 156 17.29 3.96 -21.58
N ILE A 157 17.57 4.63 -22.70
CA ILE A 157 18.49 5.77 -22.74
C ILE A 157 17.99 6.89 -21.83
N LYS A 158 16.71 7.28 -21.95
CA LYS A 158 16.08 8.30 -21.10
C LYS A 158 16.13 7.93 -19.63
N ALA A 159 15.74 6.69 -19.29
CA ALA A 159 15.79 6.21 -17.91
C ALA A 159 17.20 6.31 -17.31
N LYS A 160 18.25 5.95 -18.07
CA LYS A 160 19.64 6.11 -17.61
C LYS A 160 20.02 7.57 -17.34
N GLU A 161 19.54 8.53 -18.14
CA GLU A 161 19.77 9.96 -17.90
C GLU A 161 19.13 10.45 -16.60
N GLU A 162 17.95 9.91 -16.25
CA GLU A 162 17.22 10.26 -15.03
C GLU A 162 17.72 9.51 -13.79
N ILE A 163 18.11 8.23 -13.92
CA ILE A 163 18.61 7.40 -12.82
C ILE A 163 20.08 7.76 -12.51
N THR A 164 20.25 8.87 -11.82
CA THR A 164 21.56 9.35 -11.38
C THR A 164 21.59 9.62 -9.87
N PRO A 165 22.77 9.55 -9.21
CA PRO A 165 22.87 9.89 -7.79
C PRO A 165 22.41 11.30 -7.45
N HIS A 166 22.47 12.22 -8.42
CA HIS A 166 22.05 13.60 -8.24
C HIS A 166 20.52 13.73 -8.23
N ASN A 167 19.84 13.07 -9.18
CA ASN A 167 18.38 13.16 -9.35
C ASN A 167 17.64 12.33 -8.30
N LEU A 168 18.26 11.26 -7.77
CA LEU A 168 17.66 10.32 -6.83
C LEU A 168 18.02 10.61 -5.38
N LYS A 169 18.42 11.84 -5.04
CA LYS A 169 18.63 12.22 -3.64
C LYS A 169 17.32 12.09 -2.86
N SER A 170 17.25 11.06 -2.01
CA SER A 170 16.10 10.81 -1.16
C SER A 170 16.21 11.55 0.16
N ILE A 171 15.10 12.15 0.60
CA ILE A 171 14.89 12.69 1.95
C ILE A 171 14.33 11.63 2.91
N PHE A 172 14.02 10.44 2.40
CA PHE A 172 13.42 9.34 3.17
C PHE A 172 14.49 8.46 3.79
N PRO A 173 14.19 7.79 4.93
CA PRO A 173 15.07 6.78 5.53
C PRO A 173 15.35 5.62 4.54
N LYS A 174 16.55 5.03 4.60
CA LYS A 174 16.97 3.96 3.68
C LYS A 174 16.11 2.68 3.73
N ASN A 175 15.47 2.42 4.85
CA ASN A 175 14.53 1.30 4.98
C ASN A 175 13.17 1.58 4.32
N VAL A 176 12.91 2.81 3.90
CA VAL A 176 11.71 3.25 3.18
C VAL A 176 12.01 3.44 1.70
N LEU A 177 13.10 4.12 1.38
CA LEU A 177 13.60 4.31 0.01
C LEU A 177 15.13 4.22 -0.03
N ASP A 178 15.66 3.13 -0.61
CA ASP A 178 17.09 2.96 -0.86
C ASP A 178 17.38 2.94 -2.35
N THR A 179 17.90 4.04 -2.84
CA THR A 179 18.32 4.20 -4.25
C THR A 179 19.73 3.69 -4.54
N SER A 180 20.41 3.05 -3.58
CA SER A 180 21.72 2.46 -3.81
C SER A 180 21.67 1.18 -4.67
N HIS A 181 20.53 0.49 -4.65
CA HIS A 181 20.29 -0.72 -5.42
C HIS A 181 18.95 -0.65 -6.15
N PHE A 182 18.95 -1.15 -7.38
CA PHE A 182 17.78 -1.31 -8.22
C PHE A 182 17.53 -2.77 -8.52
N ILE A 183 16.31 -3.09 -8.91
CA ILE A 183 15.95 -4.34 -9.56
C ILE A 183 15.53 -4.05 -10.99
N ILE A 184 16.07 -4.82 -11.94
CA ILE A 184 15.55 -4.95 -13.30
C ILE A 184 14.78 -6.25 -13.32
N GLU A 185 13.55 -6.23 -13.79
CA GLU A 185 12.70 -7.42 -13.84
C GLU A 185 11.78 -7.41 -15.06
N ASP A 186 11.35 -8.60 -15.48
CA ASP A 186 10.38 -8.73 -16.57
C ASP A 186 9.14 -7.87 -16.30
N PHE A 187 8.62 -7.22 -17.36
CA PHE A 187 7.36 -6.52 -17.27
C PHE A 187 6.21 -7.52 -17.04
N ILE A 188 5.47 -7.33 -15.96
CA ILE A 188 4.34 -8.19 -15.62
C ILE A 188 3.12 -7.74 -16.41
N GLN A 189 2.57 -8.62 -17.27
CA GLN A 189 1.35 -8.39 -18.01
C GLN A 189 0.12 -8.60 -17.13
N GLY A 190 -1.00 -7.95 -17.46
CA GLY A 190 -2.31 -8.17 -16.86
C GLY A 190 -2.81 -6.98 -16.05
N GLU A 191 -4.03 -7.15 -15.53
CA GLU A 191 -4.70 -6.18 -14.68
C GLU A 191 -4.12 -6.22 -13.26
N GLU A 192 -4.00 -5.05 -12.64
CA GLU A 192 -3.38 -4.90 -11.33
C GLU A 192 -4.42 -4.89 -10.22
N TYR A 193 -4.13 -5.65 -9.17
CA TYR A 193 -4.96 -5.74 -7.97
C TYR A 193 -4.15 -5.50 -6.72
N ALA A 194 -4.71 -4.70 -5.82
CA ALA A 194 -4.21 -4.44 -4.49
C ALA A 194 -5.06 -5.18 -3.46
N ILE A 195 -4.43 -5.94 -2.56
CA ILE A 195 -5.10 -6.83 -1.63
C ILE A 195 -4.71 -6.50 -0.21
N ASP A 196 -5.67 -6.10 0.63
CA ASP A 196 -5.50 -6.08 2.08
C ASP A 196 -5.85 -7.43 2.65
N TYR A 197 -4.92 -8.03 3.40
CA TYR A 197 -5.10 -9.34 3.99
C TYR A 197 -4.24 -9.53 5.23
N TYR A 198 -4.45 -10.62 5.93
CA TYR A 198 -3.53 -11.05 6.97
C TYR A 198 -3.38 -12.57 7.00
N HIS A 199 -2.22 -13.02 7.48
CA HIS A 199 -2.05 -14.40 7.90
C HIS A 199 -2.50 -14.51 9.36
N ASN A 200 -3.43 -15.42 9.65
CA ASN A 200 -3.94 -15.64 10.99
C ASN A 200 -2.91 -16.36 11.88
N ASP A 201 -3.27 -16.73 13.10
CA ASP A 201 -2.40 -17.44 14.05
C ASP A 201 -1.95 -18.83 13.58
N LYS A 202 -2.69 -19.44 12.63
CA LYS A 202 -2.33 -20.71 11.99
C LYS A 202 -1.52 -20.53 10.70
N GLY A 203 -1.42 -19.30 10.18
CA GLY A 203 -0.80 -18.97 8.90
C GLY A 203 -1.78 -19.02 7.72
N GLU A 204 -3.09 -19.22 7.96
CA GLU A 204 -4.11 -19.18 6.92
C GLU A 204 -4.35 -17.73 6.49
N VAL A 205 -4.56 -17.51 5.20
CA VAL A 205 -4.84 -16.19 4.65
C VAL A 205 -6.29 -15.80 4.89
N VAL A 206 -6.50 -14.56 5.32
CA VAL A 206 -7.81 -13.93 5.42
C VAL A 206 -7.78 -12.64 4.62
N ILE A 207 -8.50 -12.60 3.50
CA ILE A 207 -8.64 -11.39 2.67
C ILE A 207 -9.63 -10.44 3.33
N LEU A 208 -9.25 -9.15 3.37
CA LEU A 208 -10.05 -8.04 3.92
C LEU A 208 -10.53 -7.07 2.85
N ASN A 209 -9.84 -6.98 1.73
CA ASN A 209 -10.29 -6.27 0.53
C ASN A 209 -9.49 -6.71 -0.70
N ILE A 210 -10.10 -6.57 -1.88
CA ILE A 210 -9.45 -6.70 -3.19
C ILE A 210 -9.85 -5.47 -4.00
N LEU A 211 -8.88 -4.67 -4.40
CA LEU A 211 -9.10 -3.46 -5.18
C LEU A 211 -8.47 -3.63 -6.56
N HIS A 212 -9.23 -3.38 -7.60
CA HIS A 212 -8.73 -3.24 -8.96
C HIS A 212 -8.08 -1.86 -9.10
N HIS A 213 -6.81 -1.82 -9.43
CA HIS A 213 -6.07 -0.61 -9.74
C HIS A 213 -6.20 -0.32 -11.23
N VAL A 214 -6.85 0.78 -11.58
CA VAL A 214 -7.15 1.13 -12.97
C VAL A 214 -6.17 2.17 -13.47
N PHE A 215 -5.53 1.89 -14.60
CA PHE A 215 -4.61 2.80 -15.27
C PHE A 215 -5.25 3.47 -16.48
N SER A 216 -4.88 4.72 -16.76
CA SER A 216 -5.35 5.47 -17.93
C SER A 216 -4.70 4.98 -19.24
N SER A 217 -3.51 4.40 -19.16
CA SER A 217 -2.74 3.86 -20.28
C SER A 217 -1.73 2.80 -19.83
N GLY A 218 -1.14 2.09 -20.77
CA GLY A 218 -0.10 1.08 -20.49
C GLY A 218 1.23 1.65 -19.94
N THR A 219 1.42 2.97 -19.99
CA THR A 219 2.59 3.68 -19.43
C THR A 219 2.25 4.48 -18.18
N ASP A 220 0.99 4.48 -17.75
CA ASP A 220 0.55 5.12 -16.52
C ASP A 220 1.09 4.35 -15.31
N THR A 221 1.70 5.05 -14.38
CA THR A 221 2.20 4.50 -13.11
C THR A 221 1.59 5.24 -11.91
N SER A 222 0.53 6.04 -12.16
CA SER A 222 -0.13 6.81 -11.10
C SER A 222 -1.07 5.95 -10.27
N ASP A 223 -1.18 6.24 -8.99
CA ASP A 223 -2.07 5.57 -8.04
C ASP A 223 -3.48 6.20 -8.02
N ARG A 224 -4.04 6.61 -9.21
CA ARG A 224 -5.21 7.47 -9.26
C ARG A 224 -6.51 6.82 -8.80
N VAL A 225 -6.84 5.61 -9.25
CA VAL A 225 -8.14 4.98 -8.99
C VAL A 225 -7.98 3.53 -8.57
N TYR A 226 -8.45 3.21 -7.37
CA TYR A 226 -8.59 1.85 -6.85
C TYR A 226 -10.07 1.57 -6.58
N SER A 227 -10.59 0.46 -7.08
CA SER A 227 -12.01 0.13 -6.99
C SER A 227 -12.26 -1.28 -6.49
N THR A 228 -13.27 -1.47 -5.63
CA THR A 228 -13.72 -2.78 -5.16
C THR A 228 -15.22 -2.94 -5.35
N SER A 229 -15.68 -4.18 -5.43
CA SER A 229 -17.09 -4.54 -5.51
C SER A 229 -17.31 -6.00 -5.11
N LYS A 230 -18.57 -6.40 -4.88
CA LYS A 230 -18.93 -7.81 -4.67
C LYS A 230 -18.44 -8.71 -5.81
N ALA A 231 -18.52 -8.23 -7.05
CA ALA A 231 -18.07 -8.97 -8.22
C ALA A 231 -16.57 -9.26 -8.19
N ILE A 232 -15.74 -8.25 -7.86
CA ILE A 232 -14.28 -8.40 -7.73
C ILE A 232 -13.93 -9.40 -6.61
N ILE A 233 -14.55 -9.26 -5.45
CA ILE A 233 -14.33 -10.18 -4.31
C ILE A 233 -14.68 -11.61 -4.72
N ASN A 234 -15.87 -11.83 -5.29
CA ASN A 234 -16.32 -13.17 -5.69
C ASN A 234 -15.44 -13.81 -6.77
N GLN A 235 -14.92 -13.00 -7.69
CA GLN A 235 -14.10 -13.46 -8.80
C GLN A 235 -12.73 -13.93 -8.36
N TYR A 236 -12.07 -13.19 -7.47
CA TYR A 236 -10.62 -13.36 -7.24
C TYR A 236 -10.26 -13.89 -5.84
N LYS A 237 -11.18 -13.84 -4.86
CA LYS A 237 -10.86 -14.14 -3.47
C LYS A 237 -10.21 -15.51 -3.29
N SER A 238 -10.82 -16.56 -3.84
CA SER A 238 -10.34 -17.93 -3.61
C SER A 238 -8.95 -18.18 -4.19
N GLU A 239 -8.70 -17.68 -5.39
CA GLU A 239 -7.42 -17.84 -6.09
C GLU A 239 -6.32 -17.03 -5.39
N LEU A 240 -6.63 -15.81 -4.97
CA LEU A 240 -5.70 -14.94 -4.23
C LEU A 240 -5.39 -15.50 -2.84
N GLU A 241 -6.38 -16.06 -2.13
CA GLU A 241 -6.13 -16.75 -0.84
C GLU A 241 -5.15 -17.92 -1.01
N GLN A 242 -5.32 -18.76 -2.02
CA GLN A 242 -4.42 -19.86 -2.31
C GLN A 242 -3.02 -19.36 -2.71
N PHE A 243 -2.95 -18.36 -3.55
CA PHE A 243 -1.71 -17.74 -4.00
C PHE A 243 -0.91 -17.16 -2.84
N LEU A 244 -1.55 -16.30 -2.02
CA LEU A 244 -0.92 -15.66 -0.87
C LEU A 244 -0.56 -16.67 0.22
N SER A 245 -1.35 -17.74 0.39
CA SER A 245 -1.01 -18.86 1.30
C SER A 245 0.28 -19.57 0.86
N THR A 246 0.50 -19.74 -0.44
CA THR A 246 1.73 -20.35 -0.95
C THR A 246 2.96 -19.52 -0.59
N ILE A 247 2.88 -18.20 -0.75
CA ILE A 247 3.94 -17.25 -0.36
C ILE A 247 4.12 -17.25 1.16
N GLY A 248 3.03 -17.12 1.91
CA GLY A 248 3.05 -17.05 3.37
C GLY A 248 3.65 -18.29 4.01
N ASN A 249 3.32 -19.49 3.50
CA ASN A 249 3.90 -20.74 3.96
C ASN A 249 5.42 -20.79 3.73
N LYS A 250 5.87 -20.28 2.57
CA LYS A 250 7.31 -20.22 2.25
C LYS A 250 8.07 -19.28 3.18
N LEU A 251 7.42 -18.20 3.63
CA LEU A 251 7.99 -17.20 4.53
C LEU A 251 7.59 -17.42 6.01
N ASN A 252 6.85 -18.48 6.31
CA ASN A 252 6.35 -18.80 7.65
C ASN A 252 5.58 -17.64 8.32
N LEU A 253 4.72 -16.95 7.55
CA LEU A 253 3.96 -15.80 8.05
C LEU A 253 2.80 -16.24 8.95
N LYS A 254 2.71 -15.64 10.15
CA LYS A 254 1.61 -15.84 11.11
C LYS A 254 1.35 -14.55 11.87
N ASN A 255 0.10 -14.27 12.21
CA ASN A 255 -0.32 -13.02 12.84
C ASN A 255 0.23 -11.79 12.11
N PHE A 256 0.19 -11.83 10.78
CA PHE A 256 0.93 -10.92 9.93
C PHE A 256 0.00 -10.22 8.94
N PRO A 257 -0.35 -8.93 9.17
CA PRO A 257 -1.12 -8.15 8.21
C PRO A 257 -0.22 -7.67 7.08
N ALA A 258 -0.77 -7.60 5.88
CA ALA A 258 -0.01 -7.14 4.73
C ALA A 258 -0.92 -6.53 3.65
N HIS A 259 -0.30 -5.77 2.78
CA HIS A 259 -0.87 -5.27 1.54
C HIS A 259 -0.06 -5.83 0.38
N ALA A 260 -0.69 -6.63 -0.47
CA ALA A 260 -0.05 -7.18 -1.66
C ALA A 260 -0.54 -6.47 -2.92
N GLU A 261 0.37 -6.25 -3.85
CA GLU A 261 0.08 -5.83 -5.21
C GLU A 261 0.47 -6.94 -6.17
N VAL A 262 -0.47 -7.33 -7.03
CA VAL A 262 -0.30 -8.41 -7.98
C VAL A 262 -0.84 -8.01 -9.35
N ARG A 263 -0.33 -8.63 -10.41
CA ARG A 263 -1.00 -8.62 -11.72
C ARG A 263 -1.55 -9.99 -12.06
N ILE A 264 -2.74 -9.99 -12.65
CA ILE A 264 -3.45 -11.17 -13.11
C ILE A 264 -3.59 -11.06 -14.62
N ASP A 265 -2.97 -11.96 -15.36
CA ASP A 265 -3.03 -11.97 -16.81
C ASP A 265 -4.36 -12.56 -17.34
N GLU A 266 -4.58 -12.49 -18.65
CA GLU A 266 -5.79 -13.02 -19.33
C GLU A 266 -5.99 -14.53 -19.13
N LYS A 267 -4.96 -15.26 -18.73
CA LYS A 267 -5.00 -16.70 -18.44
C LYS A 267 -5.23 -17.00 -16.96
N GLY A 268 -5.37 -15.98 -16.13
CA GLY A 268 -5.51 -16.10 -14.69
C GLY A 268 -4.19 -16.33 -13.94
N LYS A 269 -3.02 -16.17 -14.59
CA LYS A 269 -1.73 -16.30 -13.91
C LYS A 269 -1.49 -15.09 -13.02
N ILE A 270 -1.27 -15.33 -11.74
CA ILE A 270 -1.00 -14.30 -10.75
C ILE A 270 0.51 -14.16 -10.56
N ILE A 271 1.02 -12.93 -10.69
CA ILE A 271 2.42 -12.59 -10.41
C ILE A 271 2.44 -11.43 -9.42
N PRO A 272 3.15 -11.55 -8.26
CA PRO A 272 3.21 -10.47 -7.29
C PRO A 272 4.12 -9.35 -7.79
N ILE A 273 3.71 -8.10 -7.55
CA ILE A 273 4.55 -6.90 -7.75
C ILE A 273 5.37 -6.67 -6.49
N GLU A 274 4.67 -6.58 -5.34
CA GLU A 274 5.26 -6.40 -4.02
C GLU A 274 4.29 -6.82 -2.91
N ILE A 275 4.82 -6.99 -1.71
CA ILE A 275 4.03 -7.19 -0.48
C ILE A 275 4.55 -6.24 0.58
N ASN A 276 3.69 -5.35 1.04
CA ASN A 276 4.00 -4.35 2.06
C ASN A 276 3.64 -4.90 3.44
N PRO A 277 4.63 -5.11 4.33
CA PRO A 277 4.44 -5.79 5.61
C PRO A 277 3.78 -4.92 6.68
N LEU A 278 3.06 -5.56 7.59
CA LEU A 278 2.49 -5.03 8.83
C LEU A 278 1.47 -3.90 8.68
N ARG A 279 1.03 -3.59 7.46
CA ARG A 279 0.04 -2.56 7.15
C ARG A 279 -0.89 -2.99 6.03
N PHE A 280 -2.03 -2.30 5.92
CA PHE A 280 -2.87 -2.30 4.74
C PHE A 280 -2.45 -1.18 3.79
N GLY A 281 -3.23 -0.88 2.74
CA GLY A 281 -2.86 0.11 1.75
C GLY A 281 -2.50 1.49 2.34
N GLY A 282 -1.65 2.22 1.63
CA GLY A 282 -1.01 3.44 2.12
C GLY A 282 -1.98 4.51 2.62
N TRP A 283 -1.54 5.31 3.59
CA TRP A 283 -2.29 6.44 4.16
C TRP A 283 -3.64 6.04 4.77
N CYS A 284 -3.76 4.82 5.28
CA CYS A 284 -4.99 4.22 5.82
C CYS A 284 -6.15 4.12 4.81
N THR A 285 -5.91 4.34 3.51
CA THR A 285 -7.00 4.50 2.53
C THR A 285 -7.80 3.23 2.30
N THR A 286 -7.15 2.09 2.09
CA THR A 286 -7.82 0.83 1.73
C THR A 286 -8.57 0.22 2.91
N GLY A 287 -7.98 0.23 4.11
CA GLY A 287 -8.63 -0.21 5.33
C GLY A 287 -9.83 0.66 5.70
N ASP A 288 -9.68 1.98 5.53
CA ASP A 288 -10.77 2.94 5.79
C ASP A 288 -11.90 2.78 4.76
N LEU A 289 -11.58 2.58 3.46
CA LEU A 289 -12.60 2.35 2.44
C LEU A 289 -13.55 1.23 2.85
N SER A 290 -13.02 0.08 3.25
CA SER A 290 -13.81 -1.07 3.68
C SER A 290 -14.73 -0.72 4.86
N GLY A 291 -14.23 0.04 5.83
CA GLY A 291 -15.00 0.49 7.01
C GLY A 291 -16.11 1.46 6.65
N ILE A 292 -15.76 2.51 5.91
CA ILE A 292 -16.66 3.61 5.56
C ILE A 292 -17.78 3.16 4.59
N THR A 293 -17.48 2.22 3.68
CA THR A 293 -18.39 1.88 2.59
C THR A 293 -19.24 0.65 2.84
N VAL A 294 -18.63 -0.41 3.36
CA VAL A 294 -19.30 -1.70 3.56
C VAL A 294 -19.37 -2.13 5.02
N GLY A 295 -18.83 -1.34 5.94
CA GLY A 295 -18.86 -1.61 7.38
C GLY A 295 -17.86 -2.67 7.84
N LEU A 296 -16.88 -3.03 7.01
CA LEU A 296 -15.81 -3.96 7.35
C LEU A 296 -14.63 -3.20 7.94
N ASN A 297 -14.46 -3.21 9.26
CA ASN A 297 -13.30 -2.64 9.92
C ASN A 297 -12.11 -3.59 9.84
N SER A 298 -11.25 -3.43 8.82
CA SER A 298 -10.12 -4.29 8.54
C SER A 298 -9.16 -4.43 9.73
N TYR A 299 -8.94 -3.35 10.49
CA TYR A 299 -8.06 -3.35 11.66
C TYR A 299 -8.61 -4.26 12.76
N LYS A 300 -9.91 -4.18 13.02
CA LYS A 300 -10.59 -5.00 14.02
C LYS A 300 -10.60 -6.48 13.59
N TYR A 301 -10.92 -6.79 12.34
CA TYR A 301 -10.87 -8.16 11.82
C TYR A 301 -9.51 -8.80 12.02
N TYR A 302 -8.42 -8.09 11.73
CA TYR A 302 -7.06 -8.57 11.97
C TYR A 302 -6.80 -8.83 13.46
N PHE A 303 -7.09 -7.86 14.33
CA PHE A 303 -6.80 -8.01 15.76
C PHE A 303 -7.67 -9.05 16.44
N GLU A 304 -8.90 -9.23 16.00
CA GLU A 304 -9.80 -10.24 16.54
C GLU A 304 -9.63 -11.63 15.90
N ASN A 305 -8.78 -11.73 14.87
CA ASN A 305 -8.54 -12.98 14.15
C ASN A 305 -9.82 -13.59 13.56
N THR A 306 -10.65 -12.75 12.93
CA THR A 306 -11.96 -13.13 12.38
C THR A 306 -12.01 -13.00 10.87
N CYS A 307 -12.85 -13.80 10.22
CA CYS A 307 -13.03 -13.80 8.77
C CYS A 307 -14.27 -13.02 8.36
N PRO A 308 -14.22 -12.22 7.29
CA PRO A 308 -15.40 -11.54 6.74
C PRO A 308 -16.43 -12.54 6.19
N ASN A 309 -17.72 -12.28 6.46
CA ASN A 309 -18.80 -12.89 5.71
C ASN A 309 -19.19 -11.97 4.55
N TRP A 310 -18.64 -12.23 3.39
CA TRP A 310 -18.77 -11.37 2.21
C TRP A 310 -20.20 -11.23 1.71
N ASP A 311 -21.02 -12.27 1.82
CA ASP A 311 -22.42 -12.21 1.40
C ASP A 311 -23.21 -11.22 2.27
N THR A 312 -23.02 -11.26 3.58
CA THR A 312 -23.64 -10.31 4.51
C THR A 312 -23.11 -8.88 4.32
N ILE A 313 -21.80 -8.72 4.12
CA ILE A 313 -21.14 -7.41 3.96
C ILE A 313 -21.65 -6.68 2.72
N TYR A 314 -21.84 -7.41 1.62
CA TYR A 314 -22.30 -6.85 0.35
C TYR A 314 -23.82 -7.01 0.09
N GLU A 315 -24.60 -7.44 1.08
CA GLU A 315 -26.05 -7.51 0.96
C GLU A 315 -26.65 -6.14 0.59
N GLY A 316 -27.42 -6.09 -0.51
CA GLY A 316 -28.00 -4.85 -1.04
C GLY A 316 -27.01 -3.91 -1.73
N LYS A 317 -25.77 -4.36 -2.00
CA LYS A 317 -24.72 -3.56 -2.62
C LYS A 317 -24.15 -4.22 -3.90
N GLU A 318 -24.87 -5.18 -4.50
CA GLU A 318 -24.39 -6.06 -5.58
C GLU A 318 -23.93 -5.30 -6.83
N ASN A 319 -24.57 -4.16 -7.14
CA ASN A 319 -24.29 -3.34 -8.31
C ASN A 319 -23.55 -2.04 -7.95
N LYS A 320 -22.82 -2.03 -6.84
CA LYS A 320 -22.07 -0.86 -6.40
C LYS A 320 -20.59 -1.09 -6.48
N ILE A 321 -19.90 -0.06 -6.91
CA ILE A 321 -18.44 0.04 -6.93
C ILE A 321 -18.06 1.04 -5.85
N PHE A 322 -17.08 0.68 -5.04
CA PHE A 322 -16.51 1.55 -4.01
C PHE A 322 -15.09 1.86 -4.40
N SER A 323 -14.74 3.15 -4.47
CA SER A 323 -13.46 3.58 -5.01
C SER A 323 -12.74 4.53 -4.08
N ILE A 324 -11.41 4.44 -4.11
CA ILE A 324 -10.48 5.45 -3.63
C ILE A 324 -9.96 6.19 -4.85
N ILE A 325 -10.07 7.51 -4.84
CA ILE A 325 -9.46 8.38 -5.84
C ILE A 325 -8.37 9.18 -5.13
N VAL A 326 -7.13 9.01 -5.58
CA VAL A 326 -5.97 9.77 -5.10
C VAL A 326 -5.88 11.07 -5.89
N LEU A 327 -5.83 12.19 -5.19
CA LEU A 327 -5.82 13.53 -5.78
C LEU A 327 -4.38 14.06 -5.87
N ASP A 328 -3.53 13.39 -6.65
CA ASP A 328 -2.16 13.81 -6.92
C ASP A 328 -2.09 15.04 -7.84
N ASN A 329 -1.08 15.88 -7.65
CA ASN A 329 -0.93 17.09 -8.44
C ASN A 329 -0.18 16.84 -9.75
N ASN A 330 -0.88 16.39 -10.78
CA ASN A 330 -0.35 16.19 -12.14
C ASN A 330 -0.56 17.41 -13.06
N SER A 331 -1.03 18.55 -12.51
CA SER A 331 -1.33 19.75 -13.29
C SER A 331 -0.09 20.49 -13.80
N GLY A 332 1.09 20.24 -13.23
CA GLY A 332 2.30 21.03 -13.46
C GLY A 332 2.34 22.36 -12.71
N ILE A 333 1.28 22.72 -11.96
CA ILE A 333 1.24 23.94 -11.14
C ILE A 333 1.99 23.65 -9.83
N LYS A 334 2.94 24.51 -9.49
CA LYS A 334 3.72 24.37 -8.26
C LYS A 334 2.83 24.60 -7.03
N PRO A 335 3.01 23.86 -5.93
CA PRO A 335 2.24 24.07 -4.70
C PRO A 335 2.22 25.53 -4.22
N ALA A 336 3.33 26.26 -4.35
CA ALA A 336 3.44 27.67 -3.95
C ALA A 336 2.53 28.61 -4.76
N ASP A 337 2.16 28.23 -5.99
CA ASP A 337 1.30 29.05 -6.87
C ASP A 337 -0.18 28.70 -6.69
N ILE A 338 -0.52 27.70 -5.87
CA ILE A 338 -1.88 27.26 -5.60
C ILE A 338 -2.45 28.06 -4.44
N ALA A 339 -3.57 28.74 -4.66
CA ALA A 339 -4.31 29.43 -3.60
C ALA A 339 -5.17 28.41 -2.81
N ARG A 340 -5.91 27.55 -3.52
CA ARG A 340 -6.75 26.51 -2.94
C ARG A 340 -7.16 25.46 -3.98
N PHE A 341 -7.60 24.30 -3.49
CA PHE A 341 -8.24 23.27 -4.30
C PHE A 341 -9.76 23.32 -4.07
N ASP A 342 -10.56 23.25 -5.13
CA ASP A 342 -12.02 23.36 -5.07
C ASP A 342 -12.64 21.95 -4.89
N TYR A 343 -12.65 21.48 -3.64
CA TYR A 343 -13.24 20.19 -3.28
C TYR A 343 -14.75 20.13 -3.53
N LYS A 344 -15.44 21.29 -3.54
CA LYS A 344 -16.86 21.33 -3.85
C LYS A 344 -17.10 21.03 -5.33
N ALA A 345 -16.40 21.72 -6.22
CA ALA A 345 -16.48 21.44 -7.65
C ALA A 345 -16.09 19.98 -7.99
N LEU A 346 -15.09 19.46 -7.27
CA LEU A 346 -14.73 18.02 -7.40
C LEU A 346 -15.87 17.11 -6.95
N ALA A 347 -16.49 17.38 -5.82
CA ALA A 347 -17.60 16.58 -5.30
C ALA A 347 -18.81 16.55 -6.26
N ASP A 348 -19.08 17.69 -6.90
CA ASP A 348 -20.20 17.84 -7.84
C ASP A 348 -20.03 16.97 -9.13
N ASP A 349 -18.81 16.47 -9.40
CA ASP A 349 -18.52 15.55 -10.52
C ASP A 349 -18.74 14.07 -10.18
N PHE A 350 -19.04 13.72 -8.94
CA PHE A 350 -19.34 12.36 -8.50
C PHE A 350 -20.82 12.21 -8.13
N GLU A 351 -21.41 11.07 -8.49
CA GLU A 351 -22.79 10.73 -8.13
C GLU A 351 -22.96 10.63 -6.62
N ASN A 352 -22.01 9.97 -5.96
CA ASN A 352 -22.06 9.78 -4.51
C ASN A 352 -20.65 9.77 -3.88
N PRO A 353 -20.05 10.94 -3.67
CA PRO A 353 -18.82 11.06 -2.89
C PRO A 353 -19.16 10.87 -1.40
N ILE A 354 -18.69 9.76 -0.82
CA ILE A 354 -19.00 9.40 0.58
C ILE A 354 -18.19 10.27 1.53
N LEU A 355 -16.90 10.43 1.23
CA LEU A 355 -15.96 11.22 2.03
C LEU A 355 -14.91 11.85 1.12
N ILE A 356 -14.62 13.13 1.35
CA ILE A 356 -13.44 13.78 0.81
C ILE A 356 -12.48 14.06 1.96
N ARG A 357 -11.32 13.42 1.92
CA ARG A 357 -10.22 13.64 2.86
C ARG A 357 -9.27 14.65 2.25
N ALA A 358 -9.45 15.93 2.59
CA ALA A 358 -8.59 17.01 2.14
C ALA A 358 -7.24 16.98 2.86
N LEU A 359 -6.17 17.23 2.13
CA LEU A 359 -4.81 17.38 2.65
C LEU A 359 -4.21 18.72 2.24
N ASP A 360 -3.29 19.23 3.05
CA ASP A 360 -2.57 20.47 2.72
C ASP A 360 -1.44 20.14 1.74
N ILE A 361 -1.57 20.62 0.49
CA ILE A 361 -0.57 20.44 -0.57
C ILE A 361 0.82 21.04 -0.22
N ASN A 362 0.90 21.96 0.76
CA ASN A 362 2.17 22.48 1.23
C ASN A 362 2.91 21.53 2.18
N ILE A 363 2.19 20.54 2.75
CA ILE A 363 2.72 19.53 3.68
C ILE A 363 2.84 18.17 2.96
N TYR A 364 1.85 17.84 2.14
CA TYR A 364 1.73 16.56 1.46
C TYR A 364 1.83 16.73 -0.07
N PRO A 365 2.33 15.73 -0.82
CA PRO A 365 2.48 15.83 -2.27
C PRO A 365 1.18 15.68 -3.06
N LEU A 366 0.02 15.68 -2.39
CA LEU A 366 -1.31 15.48 -2.98
C LEU A 366 -2.37 16.31 -2.27
N PHE A 367 -3.48 16.59 -2.96
CA PHE A 367 -4.61 17.35 -2.42
C PHE A 367 -5.48 16.52 -1.46
N GLY A 368 -5.41 15.20 -1.50
CA GLY A 368 -6.18 14.32 -0.64
C GLY A 368 -6.73 13.08 -1.33
N PHE A 369 -7.85 12.59 -0.81
CA PHE A 369 -8.51 11.38 -1.31
C PHE A 369 -10.03 11.60 -1.40
N VAL A 370 -10.66 11.00 -2.41
CA VAL A 370 -12.13 10.84 -2.46
C VAL A 370 -12.46 9.37 -2.23
N PHE A 371 -13.39 9.11 -1.34
CA PHE A 371 -14.03 7.82 -1.18
C PHE A 371 -15.42 7.91 -1.82
N ALA A 372 -15.64 7.19 -2.89
CA ALA A 372 -16.87 7.28 -3.68
C ALA A 372 -17.61 5.94 -3.75
N LYS A 373 -18.94 6.04 -3.86
CA LYS A 373 -19.81 4.92 -4.21
C LYS A 373 -20.45 5.21 -5.57
N THR A 374 -20.07 4.43 -6.56
CA THR A 374 -20.53 4.57 -7.95
C THR A 374 -21.51 3.45 -8.29
N ASP A 375 -22.60 3.76 -8.96
CA ASP A 375 -23.44 2.72 -9.56
C ASP A 375 -22.69 2.07 -10.74
N GLU A 376 -22.77 0.76 -10.87
CA GLU A 376 -22.07 0.04 -11.95
C GLU A 376 -22.43 0.57 -13.36
N LYS A 377 -23.59 1.18 -13.52
CA LYS A 377 -24.04 1.81 -14.76
C LYS A 377 -23.38 3.19 -15.00
N ASN A 378 -22.78 3.82 -13.98
CA ASN A 378 -22.20 5.16 -14.05
C ASN A 378 -20.67 5.17 -13.90
N LYS A 379 -19.99 4.11 -14.36
CA LYS A 379 -18.51 4.03 -14.30
C LYS A 379 -17.78 5.19 -14.98
N LYS A 380 -18.51 5.99 -15.78
CA LYS A 380 -17.93 7.12 -16.52
C LYS A 380 -17.24 8.12 -15.60
N GLU A 381 -17.77 8.41 -14.42
CA GLU A 381 -17.15 9.33 -13.46
C GLU A 381 -15.74 8.87 -13.04
N LEU A 382 -15.52 7.56 -12.91
CA LEU A 382 -14.21 6.98 -12.57
C LEU A 382 -13.22 7.10 -13.72
N TYR A 383 -13.66 6.94 -14.97
CA TYR A 383 -12.80 7.15 -16.15
C TYR A 383 -12.48 8.62 -16.37
N ASP A 384 -13.45 9.51 -16.14
CA ASP A 384 -13.25 10.95 -16.27
C ASP A 384 -12.21 11.47 -15.28
N ILE A 385 -12.28 11.04 -14.01
CA ILE A 385 -11.30 11.45 -13.01
C ILE A 385 -9.93 10.79 -13.21
N LEU A 386 -9.89 9.55 -13.69
CA LEU A 386 -8.66 8.82 -14.01
C LEU A 386 -7.82 9.57 -15.05
N SER A 387 -8.47 10.17 -16.05
CA SER A 387 -7.83 10.92 -17.14
C SER A 387 -7.61 12.39 -16.81
N SER A 388 -8.02 12.86 -15.64
CA SER A 388 -7.94 14.27 -15.25
C SER A 388 -6.57 14.64 -14.68
N ASP A 389 -6.02 15.78 -15.10
CA ASP A 389 -4.85 16.40 -14.46
C ASP A 389 -5.22 17.24 -13.23
N LEU A 390 -6.50 17.25 -12.84
CA LEU A 390 -7.11 18.00 -11.74
C LEU A 390 -7.02 19.53 -11.88
N ARG A 391 -6.48 20.07 -12.96
CA ARG A 391 -6.28 21.52 -13.15
C ARG A 391 -7.57 22.33 -13.01
N LYS A 392 -8.70 21.76 -13.44
CA LYS A 392 -10.02 22.43 -13.37
C LYS A 392 -10.49 22.75 -11.94
N TYR A 393 -9.92 22.06 -10.92
CA TYR A 393 -10.25 22.28 -9.52
C TYR A 393 -9.21 23.14 -8.79
N ILE A 394 -8.11 23.52 -9.47
CA ILE A 394 -7.04 24.30 -8.86
C ILE A 394 -7.33 25.79 -9.10
N ILE A 395 -7.36 26.56 -8.02
CA ILE A 395 -7.42 28.01 -8.05
C ILE A 395 -6.03 28.53 -7.73
N VAL A 396 -5.42 29.20 -8.72
CA VAL A 396 -4.09 29.78 -8.59
C VAL A 396 -4.10 31.10 -7.83
N ARG A 397 -2.97 31.46 -7.26
CA ARG A 397 -2.77 32.79 -6.67
C ARG A 397 -2.65 33.82 -7.79
N GLU A 398 -3.20 35.02 -7.56
CA GLU A 398 -3.06 36.21 -8.45
C GLU A 398 -1.64 36.76 -8.36
#